data_1dbe142cca9b8cc4eaec2e16f09e6250
#
_entry.id   1dbe142cca9b8cc4eaec2e16f09e6250
#
_cell.length_a   1.000
_cell.length_b   1.000
_cell.length_c   1.000
_cell.angle_alpha   90.00
_cell.angle_beta   90.00
_cell.angle_gamma   90.00
#
_symmetry.space_group_name_H-M   'P 1'
#
loop_
_entity.id
_entity.type
_entity.pdbx_description
1 polymer ?
#
loop_
_entity_poly.entity_id
_entity_poly.type
_entity_poly.pdbx_seq_one_letter_code
_entity_poly.pdbx_strand_id
1 'polypeptide(L)'
;MAINNNAIKISQKHLLGIQDLSISDVKLILDEAKKFISLNKSKNKKLDILRGKTQINLFFEPSTRTQSSFELAGKRLGADVMSMNITNSAIKKGETLIDTAMTLNAMHPDIIVVRHQDSGASNLLSQKVNCSVLNAGDGRREHPTQALLDALTIIEKKKKIEGLRIAICGDILHSRVARSNIFLLNMLGAEVNIVAPTNLMPKNIEKFGVKTFSNMKEGVKDCDIVMMLRLQNERMSSSFLSSNREYYEYYGLTPDKLEKAKKDAIIMHPGPMNRGIEIDTKLADDINKSVIKEQVELGVAVRMACLKIFCEK
;
A
#
# COMPACT_ATOMS: atom_id res chain seq x y z
N MET A 1 21.55 23.70 24.19
CA MET A 1 21.96 23.34 22.82
C MET A 1 20.74 23.42 21.93
N ALA A 2 20.69 24.40 21.04
CA ALA A 2 19.59 24.56 20.09
C ALA A 2 19.68 23.40 19.07
N ILE A 3 18.67 22.56 19.05
CA ILE A 3 18.51 21.52 18.02
C ILE A 3 18.18 22.25 16.72
N ASN A 4 19.12 22.24 15.78
CA ASN A 4 18.92 22.74 14.43
C ASN A 4 17.78 21.98 13.79
N ASN A 5 16.56 22.48 13.89
CA ASN A 5 15.38 22.03 13.16
C ASN A 5 15.48 22.53 11.70
N ASN A 6 16.41 22.03 10.92
CA ASN A 6 16.22 21.96 9.47
C ASN A 6 15.16 20.91 9.21
N ALA A 7 13.89 21.27 9.40
CA ALA A 7 12.77 20.45 9.03
C ALA A 7 12.83 20.24 7.51
N ILE A 8 13.27 19.07 7.07
CA ILE A 8 13.17 18.65 5.67
C ILE A 8 11.67 18.59 5.39
N LYS A 9 11.15 19.61 4.69
CA LYS A 9 9.73 19.70 4.36
C LYS A 9 9.46 18.81 3.15
N ILE A 10 8.45 17.97 3.27
CA ILE A 10 7.92 17.26 2.11
C ILE A 10 7.46 18.25 1.03
N SER A 11 7.70 17.94 -0.23
CA SER A 11 7.37 18.83 -1.35
C SER A 11 5.86 18.96 -1.57
N GLN A 12 5.11 17.89 -1.35
CA GLN A 12 3.68 17.76 -1.65
C GLN A 12 2.80 18.13 -0.44
N LYS A 13 1.64 18.76 -0.69
CA LYS A 13 0.60 19.01 0.32
C LYS A 13 -0.21 17.75 0.65
N HIS A 14 -0.40 16.89 -0.33
CA HIS A 14 -1.23 15.69 -0.27
C HIS A 14 -0.39 14.46 -0.61
N LEU A 15 -0.78 13.28 -0.15
CA LEU A 15 -0.21 12.00 -0.57
C LEU A 15 -1.23 11.29 -1.47
N LEU A 16 -1.25 11.62 -2.77
CA LEU A 16 -2.22 11.09 -3.72
C LEU A 16 -1.70 9.86 -4.48
N GLY A 17 -0.40 9.80 -4.74
CA GLY A 17 0.27 8.71 -5.44
C GLY A 17 1.76 8.68 -5.15
N ILE A 18 2.43 7.62 -5.58
CA ILE A 18 3.89 7.51 -5.53
C ILE A 18 4.54 8.37 -6.61
N GLN A 19 3.88 8.52 -7.77
CA GLN A 19 4.41 9.31 -8.89
C GLN A 19 4.61 10.78 -8.54
N ASP A 20 3.88 11.30 -7.55
CA ASP A 20 3.96 12.68 -7.12
C ASP A 20 5.11 12.94 -6.11
N LEU A 21 5.77 11.90 -5.62
CA LEU A 21 6.84 11.96 -4.65
C LEU A 21 8.22 11.97 -5.31
N SER A 22 9.13 12.75 -4.75
CA SER A 22 10.57 12.65 -5.04
C SER A 22 11.24 11.54 -4.22
N ILE A 23 12.43 11.12 -4.61
CA ILE A 23 13.25 10.18 -3.81
C ILE A 23 13.51 10.72 -2.39
N SER A 24 13.69 12.03 -2.25
CA SER A 24 13.88 12.68 -0.94
C SER A 24 12.62 12.61 -0.08
N ASP A 25 11.43 12.81 -0.67
CA ASP A 25 10.16 12.66 0.04
C ASP A 25 9.96 11.21 0.53
N VAL A 26 10.25 10.23 -0.33
CA VAL A 26 10.17 8.82 0.04
C VAL A 26 11.12 8.50 1.19
N LYS A 27 12.40 8.94 1.10
CA LYS A 27 13.37 8.74 2.17
C LYS A 27 12.92 9.38 3.48
N LEU A 28 12.40 10.62 3.44
CA LEU A 28 11.87 11.30 4.61
C LEU A 28 10.76 10.49 5.29
N ILE A 29 9.79 9.99 4.52
CA ILE A 29 8.69 9.18 5.06
C ILE A 29 9.21 7.87 5.66
N LEU A 30 10.11 7.16 4.97
CA LEU A 30 10.64 5.89 5.45
C LEU A 30 11.51 6.08 6.71
N ASP A 31 12.33 7.11 6.78
CA ASP A 31 13.17 7.38 7.95
C ASP A 31 12.33 7.83 9.16
N GLU A 32 11.26 8.59 8.94
CA GLU A 32 10.31 8.91 10.01
C GLU A 32 9.55 7.66 10.48
N ALA A 33 9.15 6.78 9.55
CA ALA A 33 8.47 5.53 9.88
C ALA A 33 9.33 4.59 10.74
N LYS A 34 10.64 4.52 10.48
CA LYS A 34 11.56 3.71 11.29
C LYS A 34 11.53 4.09 12.77
N LYS A 35 11.37 5.38 13.10
CA LYS A 35 11.27 5.87 14.48
C LYS A 35 10.07 5.31 15.22
N PHE A 36 8.99 4.97 14.50
CA PHE A 36 7.76 4.43 15.08
C PHE A 36 7.74 2.90 15.19
N ILE A 37 8.72 2.18 14.61
CA ILE A 37 8.77 0.70 14.69
C ILE A 37 8.88 0.22 16.14
N SER A 38 9.78 0.79 16.92
CA SER A 38 9.98 0.44 18.32
C SER A 38 8.78 0.81 19.20
N LEU A 39 8.12 1.92 18.89
CA LEU A 39 6.92 2.37 19.60
C LEU A 39 5.80 1.33 19.52
N ASN A 40 5.64 0.66 18.38
CA ASN A 40 4.61 -0.37 18.19
C ASN A 40 4.72 -1.54 19.20
N LYS A 41 5.92 -1.80 19.72
CA LYS A 41 6.25 -2.88 20.68
C LYS A 41 6.34 -2.39 22.13
N SER A 42 6.33 -1.08 22.36
CA SER A 42 6.45 -0.50 23.71
C SER A 42 5.17 -0.69 24.55
N LYS A 43 5.29 -0.58 25.88
CA LYS A 43 4.13 -0.59 26.80
C LYS A 43 3.24 0.63 26.55
N ASN A 44 3.84 1.83 26.50
CA ASN A 44 3.12 3.05 26.16
C ASN A 44 3.30 3.29 24.66
N LYS A 45 2.19 3.23 23.93
CA LYS A 45 2.14 3.41 22.47
C LYS A 45 1.55 4.76 22.08
N LYS A 46 1.27 5.64 23.04
CA LYS A 46 0.68 6.96 22.81
C LYS A 46 1.73 8.05 22.80
N LEU A 47 1.59 8.97 21.86
CA LEU A 47 2.36 10.18 21.71
C LEU A 47 1.37 11.35 21.62
N ASP A 48 1.86 12.57 21.89
CA ASP A 48 1.06 13.81 21.81
C ASP A 48 1.40 14.66 20.57
N ILE A 49 1.98 14.04 19.54
CA ILE A 49 2.47 14.73 18.32
C ILE A 49 1.34 15.44 17.58
N LEU A 50 0.17 14.79 17.47
CA LEU A 50 -1.02 15.34 16.80
C LEU A 50 -2.14 15.69 17.78
N ARG A 51 -1.80 16.04 19.03
CA ARG A 51 -2.78 16.48 20.02
C ARG A 51 -3.51 17.74 19.54
N GLY A 52 -4.84 17.71 19.60
CA GLY A 52 -5.72 18.78 19.11
C GLY A 52 -5.87 18.85 17.59
N LYS A 53 -5.35 17.86 16.85
CA LYS A 53 -5.54 17.69 15.41
C LYS A 53 -6.64 16.70 15.12
N THR A 54 -7.47 16.99 14.11
CA THR A 54 -8.59 16.15 13.69
C THR A 54 -8.24 15.39 12.44
N GLN A 55 -8.30 14.04 12.54
CA GLN A 55 -8.16 13.11 11.43
C GLN A 55 -9.53 12.52 11.06
N ILE A 56 -9.93 12.63 9.80
CA ILE A 56 -11.12 11.97 9.26
C ILE A 56 -10.70 10.81 8.35
N ASN A 57 -11.13 9.59 8.66
CA ASN A 57 -10.98 8.42 7.80
C ASN A 57 -12.29 8.23 7.02
N LEU A 58 -12.24 8.48 5.71
CA LEU A 58 -13.38 8.47 4.80
C LEU A 58 -13.30 7.27 3.87
N PHE A 59 -14.02 6.20 4.17
CA PHE A 59 -13.96 4.95 3.44
C PHE A 59 -15.26 4.65 2.69
N PHE A 60 -15.18 4.66 1.35
CA PHE A 60 -16.27 4.33 0.43
C PHE A 60 -16.27 2.86 0.00
N GLU A 61 -15.19 2.13 0.24
CA GLU A 61 -15.12 0.68 0.08
C GLU A 61 -14.62 0.01 1.36
N PRO A 62 -15.13 -1.19 1.69
CA PRO A 62 -14.70 -1.91 2.90
C PRO A 62 -13.21 -2.20 2.91
N SER A 63 -12.54 -1.92 4.02
CA SER A 63 -11.13 -2.26 4.21
C SER A 63 -10.74 -2.30 5.67
N THR A 64 -10.95 -3.44 6.31
CA THR A 64 -10.66 -3.62 7.73
C THR A 64 -9.20 -3.26 8.07
N ARG A 65 -8.21 -3.82 7.35
CA ARG A 65 -6.80 -3.57 7.65
C ARG A 65 -6.38 -2.11 7.48
N THR A 66 -6.73 -1.50 6.33
CA THR A 66 -6.29 -0.13 6.03
C THR A 66 -6.96 0.86 6.98
N GLN A 67 -8.26 0.73 7.18
CA GLN A 67 -9.02 1.59 8.09
C GLN A 67 -8.51 1.48 9.53
N SER A 68 -8.46 0.26 10.08
CA SER A 68 -7.97 0.04 11.45
C SER A 68 -6.53 0.52 11.65
N SER A 69 -5.67 0.35 10.63
CA SER A 69 -4.29 0.80 10.70
C SER A 69 -4.14 2.32 10.70
N PHE A 70 -4.92 3.06 9.90
CA PHE A 70 -4.96 4.52 9.96
C PHE A 70 -5.58 5.04 11.24
N GLU A 71 -6.65 4.42 11.70
CA GLU A 71 -7.29 4.77 12.97
C GLU A 71 -6.32 4.57 14.15
N LEU A 72 -5.65 3.42 14.18
CA LEU A 72 -4.65 3.13 15.19
C LEU A 72 -3.47 4.10 15.14
N ALA A 73 -2.99 4.44 13.93
CA ALA A 73 -1.89 5.37 13.73
C ALA A 73 -2.22 6.77 14.27
N GLY A 74 -3.39 7.32 13.94
CA GLY A 74 -3.82 8.63 14.45
C GLY A 74 -4.00 8.64 15.96
N LYS A 75 -4.67 7.63 16.53
CA LYS A 75 -4.85 7.50 17.97
C LYS A 75 -3.52 7.37 18.73
N ARG A 76 -2.50 6.71 18.14
CA ARG A 76 -1.15 6.63 18.72
C ARG A 76 -0.42 7.96 18.69
N LEU A 77 -0.67 8.78 17.68
CA LEU A 77 -0.10 10.13 17.58
C LEU A 77 -0.84 11.18 18.44
N GLY A 78 -1.97 10.81 19.05
CA GLY A 78 -2.75 11.71 19.92
C GLY A 78 -3.81 12.51 19.17
N ALA A 79 -4.09 12.22 17.89
CA ALA A 79 -5.13 12.88 17.12
C ALA A 79 -6.54 12.49 17.58
N ASP A 80 -7.51 13.40 17.38
CA ASP A 80 -8.93 13.10 17.40
C ASP A 80 -9.32 12.43 16.10
N VAL A 81 -9.63 11.13 16.17
CA VAL A 81 -9.85 10.31 14.96
C VAL A 81 -11.32 9.98 14.80
N MET A 82 -11.91 10.41 13.68
CA MET A 82 -13.25 10.04 13.24
C MET A 82 -13.17 9.10 12.04
N SER A 83 -13.75 7.91 12.16
CA SER A 83 -13.82 6.95 11.04
C SER A 83 -15.25 6.84 10.54
N MET A 84 -15.43 7.11 9.23
CA MET A 84 -16.73 7.07 8.55
C MET A 84 -16.71 5.99 7.48
N ASN A 85 -17.68 5.09 7.55
CA ASN A 85 -17.95 4.12 6.49
C ASN A 85 -19.21 4.56 5.74
N ILE A 86 -19.03 5.11 4.54
CA ILE A 86 -20.08 5.82 3.80
C ILE A 86 -20.94 4.88 2.95
N THR A 87 -20.54 3.61 2.79
CA THR A 87 -21.28 2.64 1.97
C THR A 87 -22.75 2.48 2.32
N ASN A 88 -23.19 2.92 3.50
CA ASN A 88 -24.55 2.69 4.00
C ASN A 88 -25.41 3.94 4.28
N SER A 89 -24.90 5.16 4.28
CA SER A 89 -25.68 6.31 4.75
C SER A 89 -25.87 7.46 3.75
N ALA A 90 -24.82 8.08 3.24
CA ALA A 90 -24.90 9.30 2.42
C ALA A 90 -25.17 9.00 0.94
N ILE A 91 -24.50 8.00 0.34
CA ILE A 91 -24.68 7.62 -1.07
C ILE A 91 -26.13 7.17 -1.35
N LYS A 92 -26.77 6.50 -0.40
CA LYS A 92 -28.18 6.09 -0.52
C LYS A 92 -29.16 7.28 -0.57
N LYS A 93 -28.72 8.47 -0.13
CA LYS A 93 -29.50 9.71 -0.16
C LYS A 93 -29.17 10.58 -1.38
N GLY A 94 -28.31 10.12 -2.31
CA GLY A 94 -27.92 10.86 -3.51
C GLY A 94 -26.80 11.89 -3.30
N GLU A 95 -26.12 11.88 -2.15
CA GLU A 95 -25.01 12.80 -1.87
C GLU A 95 -23.80 12.43 -2.74
N THR A 96 -23.21 13.42 -3.40
CA THR A 96 -22.02 13.23 -4.23
C THR A 96 -20.74 13.23 -3.38
N LEU A 97 -19.63 12.71 -3.93
CA LEU A 97 -18.32 12.80 -3.30
C LEU A 97 -17.91 14.25 -2.99
N ILE A 98 -18.29 15.19 -3.86
CA ILE A 98 -18.00 16.62 -3.68
C ILE A 98 -18.79 17.19 -2.51
N ASP A 99 -20.08 16.87 -2.40
CA ASP A 99 -20.93 17.35 -1.30
C ASP A 99 -20.41 16.83 0.05
N THR A 100 -20.03 15.53 0.11
CA THR A 100 -19.40 14.94 1.27
C THR A 100 -18.08 15.65 1.62
N ALA A 101 -17.23 15.94 0.61
CA ALA A 101 -15.98 16.65 0.81
C ALA A 101 -16.19 18.07 1.38
N MET A 102 -17.16 18.81 0.83
CA MET A 102 -17.48 20.18 1.29
C MET A 102 -18.06 20.18 2.71
N THR A 103 -18.92 19.23 3.02
CA THR A 103 -19.48 19.06 4.38
C THR A 103 -18.38 18.79 5.40
N LEU A 104 -17.45 17.88 5.08
CA LEU A 104 -16.34 17.56 5.98
C LEU A 104 -15.34 18.73 6.07
N ASN A 105 -15.08 19.43 4.97
CA ASN A 105 -14.21 20.60 4.97
C ASN A 105 -14.72 21.73 5.88
N ALA A 106 -16.04 21.90 5.96
CA ALA A 106 -16.68 22.87 6.86
C ALA A 106 -16.52 22.53 8.36
N MET A 107 -16.14 21.29 8.67
CA MET A 107 -15.81 20.86 10.04
C MET A 107 -14.33 21.11 10.39
N HIS A 108 -13.56 21.72 9.48
CA HIS A 108 -12.15 22.09 9.64
C HIS A 108 -11.22 20.94 10.09
N PRO A 109 -11.21 19.78 9.42
CA PRO A 109 -10.24 18.73 9.72
C PRO A 109 -8.82 19.16 9.33
N ASP A 110 -7.83 18.62 10.03
CA ASP A 110 -6.42 18.83 9.67
C ASP A 110 -5.95 17.86 8.59
N ILE A 111 -6.54 16.66 8.55
CA ILE A 111 -6.18 15.63 7.58
C ILE A 111 -7.36 14.71 7.26
N ILE A 112 -7.53 14.39 5.98
CA ILE A 112 -8.51 13.42 5.49
C ILE A 112 -7.79 12.24 4.85
N VAL A 113 -8.09 11.03 5.33
CA VAL A 113 -7.65 9.76 4.74
C VAL A 113 -8.81 9.21 3.92
N VAL A 114 -8.64 9.08 2.61
CA VAL A 114 -9.73 8.65 1.72
C VAL A 114 -9.42 7.33 1.02
N ARG A 115 -10.42 6.44 0.99
CA ARG A 115 -10.41 5.22 0.18
C ARG A 115 -11.67 5.14 -0.65
N HIS A 116 -11.52 4.98 -1.98
CA HIS A 116 -12.62 4.99 -2.93
C HIS A 116 -12.50 3.88 -3.97
N GLN A 117 -13.63 3.42 -4.48
CA GLN A 117 -13.69 2.42 -5.54
C GLN A 117 -13.29 2.97 -6.92
N ASP A 118 -13.46 4.28 -7.14
CA ASP A 118 -13.16 4.93 -8.41
C ASP A 118 -11.77 5.59 -8.38
N SER A 119 -11.05 5.42 -9.48
CA SER A 119 -9.74 6.04 -9.68
C SER A 119 -9.85 7.55 -9.83
N GLY A 120 -8.99 8.31 -9.15
CA GLY A 120 -8.96 9.77 -9.18
C GLY A 120 -9.84 10.44 -8.10
N ALA A 121 -10.63 9.70 -7.33
CA ALA A 121 -11.46 10.24 -6.27
C ALA A 121 -10.65 11.03 -5.22
N SER A 122 -9.48 10.52 -4.82
CA SER A 122 -8.57 11.21 -3.89
C SER A 122 -8.08 12.54 -4.45
N ASN A 123 -7.79 12.60 -5.76
CA ASN A 123 -7.35 13.81 -6.43
C ASN A 123 -8.49 14.84 -6.50
N LEU A 124 -9.70 14.41 -6.89
CA LEU A 124 -10.86 15.28 -6.91
C LEU A 124 -11.14 15.88 -5.53
N LEU A 125 -11.07 15.06 -4.48
CA LEU A 125 -11.31 15.50 -3.11
C LEU A 125 -10.23 16.51 -2.64
N SER A 126 -8.96 16.29 -2.99
CA SER A 126 -7.85 17.19 -2.62
C SER A 126 -8.01 18.62 -3.16
N GLN A 127 -8.75 18.79 -4.28
CA GLN A 127 -9.05 20.09 -4.87
C GLN A 127 -10.23 20.82 -4.20
N LYS A 128 -10.97 20.14 -3.33
CA LYS A 128 -12.21 20.65 -2.71
C LYS A 128 -12.08 20.87 -1.21
N VAL A 129 -10.95 20.49 -0.60
CA VAL A 129 -10.72 20.62 0.83
C VAL A 129 -9.47 21.45 1.13
N ASN A 130 -9.46 22.10 2.30
CA ASN A 130 -8.36 22.95 2.73
C ASN A 130 -7.25 22.16 3.44
N CYS A 131 -7.59 20.99 4.00
CA CYS A 131 -6.65 20.13 4.72
C CYS A 131 -5.84 19.22 3.80
N SER A 132 -4.86 18.51 4.35
CA SER A 132 -4.12 17.49 3.64
C SER A 132 -4.97 16.24 3.36
N VAL A 133 -4.76 15.60 2.20
CA VAL A 133 -5.45 14.37 1.79
C VAL A 133 -4.45 13.23 1.63
N LEU A 134 -4.72 12.11 2.29
CA LEU A 134 -3.96 10.86 2.13
C LEU A 134 -4.80 9.82 1.39
N ASN A 135 -4.28 9.32 0.27
CA ASN A 135 -4.88 8.24 -0.49
C ASN A 135 -4.66 6.88 0.19
N ALA A 136 -5.73 6.28 0.71
CA ALA A 136 -5.74 4.94 1.30
C ALA A 136 -6.15 3.85 0.29
N GLY A 137 -6.12 4.18 -0.99
CA GLY A 137 -6.42 3.34 -2.14
C GLY A 137 -7.59 3.85 -2.96
N ASP A 138 -7.34 4.24 -4.20
CA ASP A 138 -8.35 4.72 -5.14
C ASP A 138 -8.42 3.81 -6.39
N GLY A 139 -9.57 3.20 -6.58
CA GLY A 139 -9.87 2.35 -7.73
C GLY A 139 -8.77 1.32 -8.04
N ARG A 140 -8.27 1.40 -9.28
CA ARG A 140 -7.12 0.62 -9.78
C ARG A 140 -5.85 1.46 -9.89
N ARG A 141 -5.88 2.73 -9.46
CA ARG A 141 -4.80 3.68 -9.70
C ARG A 141 -3.65 3.49 -8.73
N GLU A 142 -3.79 3.89 -7.46
CA GLU A 142 -2.69 3.84 -6.51
C GLU A 142 -3.12 3.53 -5.06
N HIS A 143 -2.15 3.03 -4.29
CA HIS A 143 -2.23 2.86 -2.84
C HIS A 143 -0.86 3.20 -2.23
N PRO A 144 -0.49 4.49 -2.16
CA PRO A 144 0.87 4.91 -1.85
C PRO A 144 1.38 4.40 -0.50
N THR A 145 0.55 4.41 0.55
CA THR A 145 0.98 3.91 1.86
C THR A 145 1.20 2.39 1.88
N GLN A 146 0.63 1.63 0.93
CA GLN A 146 0.95 0.22 0.80
C GLN A 146 2.33 0.04 0.16
N ALA A 147 2.65 0.73 -0.91
CA ALA A 147 3.98 0.64 -1.52
C ALA A 147 5.07 1.10 -0.54
N LEU A 148 4.83 2.17 0.22
CA LEU A 148 5.77 2.65 1.23
C LEU A 148 6.02 1.63 2.36
N LEU A 149 4.98 0.94 2.85
CA LEU A 149 5.17 -0.11 3.85
C LEU A 149 5.85 -1.35 3.27
N ASP A 150 5.59 -1.67 2.01
CA ASP A 150 6.27 -2.77 1.30
C ASP A 150 7.76 -2.45 1.15
N ALA A 151 8.11 -1.22 0.73
CA ALA A 151 9.48 -0.75 0.66
C ALA A 151 10.20 -0.77 2.03
N LEU A 152 9.51 -0.29 3.09
CA LEU A 152 10.06 -0.36 4.46
C LEU A 152 10.33 -1.81 4.88
N THR A 153 9.40 -2.73 4.59
CA THR A 153 9.54 -4.15 4.90
C THR A 153 10.76 -4.75 4.19
N ILE A 154 10.96 -4.41 2.92
CA ILE A 154 12.13 -4.83 2.13
C ILE A 154 13.42 -4.31 2.77
N ILE A 155 13.48 -3.02 3.11
CA ILE A 155 14.65 -2.42 3.73
C ILE A 155 14.97 -3.07 5.08
N GLU A 156 13.98 -3.35 5.91
CA GLU A 156 14.19 -4.02 7.20
C GLU A 156 14.76 -5.44 7.03
N LYS A 157 14.32 -6.19 6.03
CA LYS A 157 14.75 -7.57 5.77
C LYS A 157 16.02 -7.68 4.92
N LYS A 158 16.14 -6.88 3.86
CA LYS A 158 17.24 -6.96 2.87
C LYS A 158 18.26 -5.83 2.98
N LYS A 159 18.02 -4.83 3.86
CA LYS A 159 18.88 -3.66 4.14
C LYS A 159 18.97 -2.64 3.01
N LYS A 160 18.56 -2.97 1.81
CA LYS A 160 18.53 -2.09 0.62
C LYS A 160 17.38 -2.49 -0.30
N ILE A 161 17.11 -1.65 -1.29
CA ILE A 161 16.19 -1.97 -2.42
C ILE A 161 16.97 -1.96 -3.74
N GLU A 162 17.91 -1.03 -3.88
CA GLU A 162 18.71 -0.87 -5.08
C GLU A 162 19.39 -2.19 -5.51
N GLY A 163 19.23 -2.56 -6.78
CA GLY A 163 19.79 -3.77 -7.37
C GLY A 163 19.13 -5.09 -6.94
N LEU A 164 18.06 -5.05 -6.13
CA LEU A 164 17.27 -6.26 -5.85
C LEU A 164 16.38 -6.58 -7.04
N ARG A 165 16.18 -7.88 -7.30
CA ARG A 165 15.22 -8.39 -8.27
C ARG A 165 13.94 -8.80 -7.55
N ILE A 166 12.82 -8.20 -7.95
CA ILE A 166 11.53 -8.34 -7.28
C ILE A 166 10.48 -8.81 -8.27
N ALA A 167 9.89 -9.98 -8.02
CA ALA A 167 8.75 -10.46 -8.79
C ALA A 167 7.44 -10.02 -8.14
N ILE A 168 6.58 -9.34 -8.90
CA ILE A 168 5.19 -9.01 -8.51
C ILE A 168 4.28 -9.92 -9.34
N CYS A 169 3.58 -10.83 -8.68
CA CYS A 169 2.89 -11.94 -9.30
C CYS A 169 1.39 -11.91 -9.01
N GLY A 170 0.56 -12.12 -10.02
CA GLY A 170 -0.88 -12.29 -9.85
C GLY A 170 -1.74 -11.39 -10.70
N ASP A 171 -2.83 -10.86 -10.13
CA ASP A 171 -3.75 -9.94 -10.82
C ASP A 171 -3.17 -8.54 -10.91
N ILE A 172 -2.38 -8.28 -11.94
CA ILE A 172 -1.73 -6.99 -12.16
C ILE A 172 -2.72 -5.95 -12.71
N LEU A 173 -3.60 -6.38 -13.60
CA LEU A 173 -4.54 -5.49 -14.31
C LEU A 173 -5.45 -4.70 -13.36
N HIS A 174 -5.92 -5.34 -12.29
CA HIS A 174 -6.85 -4.75 -11.34
C HIS A 174 -6.17 -4.23 -10.07
N SER A 175 -4.84 -4.40 -9.94
CA SER A 175 -4.12 -4.11 -8.70
C SER A 175 -3.54 -2.71 -8.65
N ARG A 176 -4.11 -1.85 -7.81
CA ARG A 176 -3.50 -0.57 -7.41
C ARG A 176 -2.20 -0.75 -6.63
N VAL A 177 -2.05 -1.87 -5.93
CA VAL A 177 -0.83 -2.20 -5.18
C VAL A 177 0.32 -2.49 -6.14
N ALA A 178 0.07 -3.26 -7.22
CA ALA A 178 1.07 -3.48 -8.26
C ALA A 178 1.59 -2.16 -8.82
N ARG A 179 0.69 -1.23 -9.19
CA ARG A 179 1.08 0.06 -9.78
C ARG A 179 1.94 0.90 -8.85
N SER A 180 1.49 1.11 -7.61
CA SER A 180 2.28 1.88 -6.65
C SER A 180 3.63 1.25 -6.36
N ASN A 181 3.72 -0.09 -6.28
CA ASN A 181 4.99 -0.79 -6.09
C ASN A 181 5.90 -0.68 -7.32
N ILE A 182 5.37 -0.79 -8.55
CA ILE A 182 6.17 -0.59 -9.78
C ILE A 182 6.83 0.78 -9.77
N PHE A 183 6.07 1.85 -9.48
CA PHE A 183 6.62 3.21 -9.44
C PHE A 183 7.68 3.35 -8.34
N LEU A 184 7.39 2.89 -7.13
CA LEU A 184 8.29 3.07 -6.00
C LEU A 184 9.56 2.23 -6.13
N LEU A 185 9.43 0.97 -6.50
CA LEU A 185 10.58 0.06 -6.59
C LEU A 185 11.53 0.45 -7.72
N ASN A 186 11.00 0.86 -8.88
CA ASN A 186 11.82 1.41 -9.96
C ASN A 186 12.51 2.71 -9.54
N MET A 187 11.80 3.62 -8.86
CA MET A 187 12.38 4.86 -8.32
C MET A 187 13.54 4.58 -7.35
N LEU A 188 13.46 3.48 -6.60
CA LEU A 188 14.47 3.05 -5.64
C LEU A 188 15.53 2.12 -6.22
N GLY A 189 15.55 1.91 -7.55
CA GLY A 189 16.59 1.19 -8.27
C GLY A 189 16.49 -0.34 -8.22
N ALA A 190 15.31 -0.91 -7.97
CA ALA A 190 15.09 -2.35 -8.10
C ALA A 190 14.85 -2.78 -9.56
N GLU A 191 15.15 -4.04 -9.88
CA GLU A 191 14.69 -4.71 -11.09
C GLU A 191 13.33 -5.37 -10.83
N VAL A 192 12.27 -4.92 -11.53
CA VAL A 192 10.92 -5.43 -11.31
C VAL A 192 10.50 -6.39 -12.41
N ASN A 193 10.17 -7.62 -12.04
CA ASN A 193 9.53 -8.62 -12.88
C ASN A 193 8.03 -8.63 -12.58
N ILE A 194 7.21 -8.62 -13.63
CA ILE A 194 5.75 -8.77 -13.53
C ILE A 194 5.37 -10.13 -14.06
N VAL A 195 4.65 -10.90 -13.26
CA VAL A 195 4.22 -12.27 -13.60
C VAL A 195 2.71 -12.39 -13.54
N ALA A 196 2.07 -12.64 -14.67
CA ALA A 196 0.62 -12.76 -14.73
C ALA A 196 0.16 -13.57 -15.93
N PRO A 197 -1.06 -14.15 -15.89
CA PRO A 197 -1.75 -14.58 -17.10
C PRO A 197 -1.87 -13.44 -18.10
N THR A 198 -1.83 -13.73 -19.39
CA THR A 198 -1.87 -12.71 -20.46
C THR A 198 -3.09 -11.80 -20.36
N ASN A 199 -4.24 -12.33 -19.95
CA ASN A 199 -5.48 -11.57 -19.77
C ASN A 199 -5.49 -10.69 -18.50
N LEU A 200 -4.61 -10.94 -17.53
CA LEU A 200 -4.41 -10.12 -16.33
C LEU A 200 -3.16 -9.23 -16.41
N MET A 201 -2.48 -9.24 -17.56
CA MET A 201 -1.32 -8.40 -17.86
C MET A 201 -1.78 -7.10 -18.54
N PRO A 202 -1.53 -5.92 -17.95
CA PRO A 202 -1.86 -4.65 -18.62
C PRO A 202 -1.07 -4.48 -19.92
N LYS A 203 -1.72 -3.98 -20.97
CA LYS A 203 -1.04 -3.68 -22.23
C LYS A 203 0.03 -2.60 -22.03
N ASN A 204 1.19 -2.79 -22.64
CA ASN A 204 2.32 -1.86 -22.62
C ASN A 204 2.89 -1.57 -21.21
N ILE A 205 2.74 -2.50 -20.26
CA ILE A 205 3.25 -2.32 -18.89
C ILE A 205 4.78 -2.19 -18.87
N GLU A 206 5.47 -2.73 -19.86
CA GLU A 206 6.93 -2.63 -20.04
C GLU A 206 7.43 -1.19 -20.11
N LYS A 207 6.57 -0.26 -20.57
CA LYS A 207 6.87 1.18 -20.57
C LYS A 207 7.13 1.77 -19.20
N PHE A 208 6.72 1.07 -18.14
CA PHE A 208 7.04 1.43 -16.75
C PHE A 208 8.38 0.86 -16.27
N GLY A 209 9.23 0.36 -17.18
CA GLY A 209 10.56 -0.14 -16.81
C GLY A 209 10.57 -1.51 -16.14
N VAL A 210 9.59 -2.36 -16.44
CA VAL A 210 9.46 -3.72 -15.89
C VAL A 210 9.66 -4.79 -16.96
N LYS A 211 10.06 -6.00 -16.56
CA LYS A 211 10.08 -7.19 -17.41
C LYS A 211 8.81 -7.99 -17.18
N THR A 212 8.21 -8.54 -18.25
CA THR A 212 6.96 -9.31 -18.17
C THR A 212 7.18 -10.78 -18.42
N PHE A 213 6.45 -11.62 -17.68
CA PHE A 213 6.51 -13.07 -17.78
C PHE A 213 5.10 -13.66 -17.69
N SER A 214 4.80 -14.62 -18.56
CA SER A 214 3.58 -15.44 -18.50
C SER A 214 3.80 -16.78 -17.80
N ASN A 215 5.05 -17.11 -17.42
CA ASN A 215 5.44 -18.31 -16.69
C ASN A 215 5.96 -17.95 -15.31
N MET A 216 5.38 -18.57 -14.27
CA MET A 216 5.72 -18.27 -12.88
C MET A 216 7.18 -18.62 -12.55
N LYS A 217 7.67 -19.81 -12.99
CA LYS A 217 9.04 -20.26 -12.70
C LYS A 217 10.10 -19.38 -13.35
N GLU A 218 9.81 -18.85 -14.53
CA GLU A 218 10.72 -17.94 -15.24
C GLU A 218 10.74 -16.56 -14.58
N GLY A 219 9.55 -16.04 -14.24
CA GLY A 219 9.42 -14.70 -13.68
C GLY A 219 9.98 -14.55 -12.27
N VAL A 220 9.95 -15.62 -11.45
CA VAL A 220 10.53 -15.61 -10.10
C VAL A 220 12.01 -16.03 -10.06
N LYS A 221 12.57 -16.46 -11.19
CA LYS A 221 13.95 -16.96 -11.24
C LYS A 221 14.93 -15.90 -10.76
N ASP A 222 15.79 -16.32 -9.83
CA ASP A 222 16.84 -15.49 -9.21
C ASP A 222 16.33 -14.22 -8.53
N CYS A 223 15.02 -14.15 -8.21
CA CYS A 223 14.47 -13.02 -7.48
C CYS A 223 14.83 -13.06 -5.99
N ASP A 224 15.07 -11.87 -5.43
CA ASP A 224 15.27 -11.65 -4.00
C ASP A 224 13.96 -11.63 -3.22
N ILE A 225 12.89 -11.24 -3.92
CA ILE A 225 11.56 -11.04 -3.34
C ILE A 225 10.50 -11.56 -4.31
N VAL A 226 9.53 -12.30 -3.78
CA VAL A 226 8.32 -12.70 -4.49
C VAL A 226 7.11 -12.09 -3.80
N MET A 227 6.52 -11.07 -4.44
CA MET A 227 5.31 -10.39 -3.95
C MET A 227 4.10 -10.97 -4.67
N MET A 228 3.27 -11.71 -3.93
CA MET A 228 2.02 -12.25 -4.44
C MET A 228 0.89 -11.24 -4.29
N LEU A 229 0.04 -11.15 -5.29
CA LEU A 229 -1.15 -10.30 -5.28
C LEU A 229 -2.41 -11.16 -5.22
N ARG A 230 -3.39 -10.66 -4.48
CA ARG A 230 -4.70 -11.28 -4.39
C ARG A 230 -5.41 -11.27 -5.75
N LEU A 231 -6.01 -12.40 -6.10
CA LEU A 231 -6.94 -12.49 -7.22
C LEU A 231 -8.22 -11.72 -6.88
N GLN A 232 -8.52 -10.67 -7.65
CA GLN A 232 -9.64 -9.75 -7.34
C GLN A 232 -10.91 -10.16 -8.09
N ASN A 233 -11.47 -11.33 -7.74
CA ASN A 233 -12.66 -11.90 -8.39
C ASN A 233 -13.84 -10.92 -8.44
N GLU A 234 -13.99 -10.06 -7.42
CA GLU A 234 -15.02 -9.03 -7.34
C GLU A 234 -14.88 -7.91 -8.38
N ARG A 235 -13.73 -7.80 -9.03
CA ARG A 235 -13.43 -6.81 -10.10
C ARG A 235 -13.35 -7.43 -11.49
N MET A 236 -13.51 -8.75 -11.58
CA MET A 236 -13.47 -9.49 -12.83
C MET A 236 -14.87 -9.80 -13.32
N SER A 237 -15.13 -9.64 -14.61
CA SER A 237 -16.23 -10.34 -15.27
C SER A 237 -15.88 -11.83 -15.36
N SER A 238 -16.86 -12.70 -15.33
CA SER A 238 -16.73 -14.17 -15.25
C SER A 238 -15.85 -14.87 -16.31
N SER A 239 -15.35 -14.12 -17.29
CA SER A 239 -14.56 -14.64 -18.43
C SER A 239 -13.04 -14.53 -18.29
N PHE A 240 -12.51 -14.00 -17.17
CA PHE A 240 -11.07 -13.77 -17.04
C PHE A 240 -10.26 -15.00 -16.64
N LEU A 241 -10.87 -15.94 -15.94
CA LEU A 241 -10.20 -17.18 -15.47
C LEU A 241 -11.11 -18.38 -15.66
N SER A 242 -10.54 -19.50 -16.10
CA SER A 242 -11.26 -20.76 -16.25
C SER A 242 -11.61 -21.39 -14.91
N SER A 243 -10.70 -21.36 -13.93
CA SER A 243 -10.95 -21.80 -12.55
C SER A 243 -9.85 -21.35 -11.57
N ASN A 244 -10.19 -21.28 -10.27
CA ASN A 244 -9.21 -21.04 -9.21
C ASN A 244 -8.16 -22.15 -9.14
N ARG A 245 -8.52 -23.41 -9.45
CA ARG A 245 -7.61 -24.56 -9.44
C ARG A 245 -6.56 -24.44 -10.54
N GLU A 246 -6.98 -24.09 -11.74
CA GLU A 246 -6.07 -23.86 -12.87
C GLU A 246 -5.16 -22.66 -12.60
N TYR A 247 -5.70 -21.58 -12.05
CA TYR A 247 -4.89 -20.43 -11.64
C TYR A 247 -3.83 -20.84 -10.61
N TYR A 248 -4.18 -21.62 -9.60
CA TYR A 248 -3.22 -22.10 -8.59
C TYR A 248 -2.11 -22.93 -9.22
N GLU A 249 -2.47 -23.83 -10.11
CA GLU A 249 -1.50 -24.71 -10.81
C GLU A 249 -0.46 -23.91 -11.59
N TYR A 250 -0.87 -22.89 -12.35
CA TYR A 250 0.04 -22.12 -13.20
C TYR A 250 0.67 -20.92 -12.49
N TYR A 251 -0.09 -20.19 -11.67
CA TYR A 251 0.30 -18.89 -11.12
C TYR A 251 0.32 -18.82 -9.59
N GLY A 252 -0.24 -19.79 -8.88
CA GLY A 252 -0.09 -19.88 -7.43
C GLY A 252 1.35 -20.12 -7.03
N LEU A 253 1.84 -19.44 -6.00
CA LEU A 253 3.18 -19.67 -5.46
C LEU A 253 3.21 -20.95 -4.65
N THR A 254 3.90 -21.96 -5.16
CA THR A 254 4.13 -23.27 -4.55
C THR A 254 5.60 -23.46 -4.19
N PRO A 255 5.98 -24.41 -3.32
CA PRO A 255 7.37 -24.63 -2.95
C PRO A 255 8.32 -24.84 -4.14
N ASP A 256 7.90 -25.63 -5.13
CA ASP A 256 8.69 -25.93 -6.34
C ASP A 256 8.92 -24.69 -7.24
N LYS A 257 7.96 -23.75 -7.26
CA LYS A 257 8.13 -22.47 -7.96
C LYS A 257 9.05 -21.53 -7.18
N LEU A 258 8.91 -21.48 -5.85
CA LEU A 258 9.75 -20.64 -5.00
C LEU A 258 11.23 -21.09 -5.02
N GLU A 259 11.52 -22.37 -5.23
CA GLU A 259 12.88 -22.89 -5.38
C GLU A 259 13.65 -22.26 -6.56
N LYS A 260 12.97 -21.65 -7.53
CA LYS A 260 13.60 -20.91 -8.62
C LYS A 260 14.10 -19.53 -8.22
N ALA A 261 13.56 -18.97 -7.14
CA ALA A 261 14.06 -17.74 -6.55
C ALA A 261 15.36 -17.98 -5.76
N LYS A 262 16.00 -16.93 -5.27
CA LYS A 262 17.18 -17.06 -4.42
C LYS A 262 16.82 -17.81 -3.13
N LYS A 263 17.81 -18.52 -2.56
CA LYS A 263 17.61 -19.32 -1.32
C LYS A 263 17.10 -18.47 -0.14
N ASP A 264 17.55 -17.23 -0.06
CA ASP A 264 17.16 -16.23 0.94
C ASP A 264 16.00 -15.33 0.48
N ALA A 265 15.30 -15.70 -0.59
CA ALA A 265 14.13 -14.94 -1.08
C ALA A 265 13.04 -14.86 -0.01
N ILE A 266 12.44 -13.69 0.12
CA ILE A 266 11.30 -13.45 1.01
C ILE A 266 9.99 -13.39 0.22
N ILE A 267 8.91 -13.78 0.89
CA ILE A 267 7.56 -13.77 0.34
C ILE A 267 6.78 -12.61 0.96
N MET A 268 6.15 -11.82 0.11
CA MET A 268 5.30 -10.69 0.49
C MET A 268 3.89 -10.85 -0.05
N HIS A 269 2.91 -10.28 0.66
CA HIS A 269 1.52 -10.22 0.20
C HIS A 269 0.78 -9.05 0.88
N PRO A 270 0.13 -8.13 0.16
CA PRO A 270 -0.54 -6.97 0.76
C PRO A 270 -1.80 -7.34 1.55
N GLY A 271 -2.27 -8.60 1.41
CA GLY A 271 -3.51 -9.10 2.01
C GLY A 271 -4.81 -8.41 1.51
N PRO A 272 -5.98 -9.06 1.76
CA PRO A 272 -6.15 -10.42 2.26
C PRO A 272 -5.60 -11.43 1.26
N MET A 273 -5.18 -12.60 1.71
CA MET A 273 -4.75 -13.67 0.84
C MET A 273 -5.84 -14.73 0.70
N ASN A 274 -5.96 -15.31 -0.49
CA ASN A 274 -6.78 -16.50 -0.74
C ASN A 274 -5.84 -17.71 -0.75
N ARG A 275 -5.74 -18.38 0.40
CA ARG A 275 -4.88 -19.55 0.59
C ARG A 275 -5.30 -20.68 -0.37
N GLY A 276 -4.33 -21.31 -1.04
CA GLY A 276 -4.60 -22.33 -2.05
C GLY A 276 -5.10 -21.79 -3.39
N ILE A 277 -4.99 -20.46 -3.62
CA ILE A 277 -5.29 -19.81 -4.91
C ILE A 277 -4.06 -19.08 -5.43
N GLU A 278 -3.65 -17.96 -4.80
CA GLU A 278 -2.44 -17.27 -5.21
C GLU A 278 -1.19 -17.71 -4.45
N ILE A 279 -1.35 -18.35 -3.27
CA ILE A 279 -0.22 -18.78 -2.45
C ILE A 279 -0.56 -20.08 -1.70
N ASP A 280 0.41 -20.99 -1.65
CA ASP A 280 0.33 -22.19 -0.81
C ASP A 280 0.26 -21.82 0.67
N THR A 281 -0.59 -22.54 1.44
CA THR A 281 -0.79 -22.25 2.86
C THR A 281 0.49 -22.38 3.68
N LYS A 282 1.32 -23.39 3.38
CA LYS A 282 2.59 -23.61 4.10
C LYS A 282 3.57 -22.48 3.86
N LEU A 283 3.63 -21.96 2.63
CA LEU A 283 4.48 -20.82 2.29
C LEU A 283 4.00 -19.52 2.94
N ALA A 284 2.69 -19.30 3.00
CA ALA A 284 2.12 -18.12 3.64
C ALA A 284 2.45 -18.05 5.15
N ASP A 285 2.57 -19.21 5.79
CA ASP A 285 2.83 -19.34 7.22
C ASP A 285 4.33 -19.66 7.54
N ASP A 286 5.19 -19.77 6.54
CA ASP A 286 6.63 -20.03 6.74
C ASP A 286 7.31 -18.82 7.40
N ILE A 287 7.65 -18.96 8.68
CA ILE A 287 8.26 -17.89 9.48
C ILE A 287 9.66 -17.46 9.00
N ASN A 288 10.33 -18.28 8.19
CA ASN A 288 11.67 -17.99 7.68
C ASN A 288 11.63 -17.20 6.36
N LYS A 289 10.54 -17.32 5.59
CA LYS A 289 10.41 -16.74 4.26
C LYS A 289 9.29 -15.71 4.15
N SER A 290 8.16 -15.95 4.82
CA SER A 290 7.00 -15.07 4.75
C SER A 290 7.15 -13.88 5.69
N VAL A 291 7.08 -12.66 5.15
CA VAL A 291 7.12 -11.40 5.91
C VAL A 291 5.79 -10.68 5.94
N ILE A 292 4.70 -11.41 5.70
CA ILE A 292 3.32 -10.86 5.60
C ILE A 292 2.87 -10.23 6.92
N LYS A 293 3.25 -10.82 8.06
CA LYS A 293 2.92 -10.28 9.39
C LYS A 293 3.66 -8.97 9.65
N GLU A 294 4.93 -8.92 9.27
CA GLU A 294 5.76 -7.73 9.40
C GLU A 294 5.24 -6.58 8.51
N GLN A 295 4.73 -6.86 7.29
CA GLN A 295 4.08 -5.85 6.46
C GLN A 295 2.91 -5.18 7.20
N VAL A 296 2.09 -5.95 7.93
CA VAL A 296 0.96 -5.41 8.71
C VAL A 296 1.47 -4.53 9.85
N GLU A 297 2.49 -4.98 10.59
CA GLU A 297 3.09 -4.24 11.70
C GLU A 297 3.72 -2.92 11.22
N LEU A 298 4.55 -2.99 10.18
CA LEU A 298 5.23 -1.82 9.61
C LEU A 298 4.25 -0.85 8.95
N GLY A 299 3.10 -1.36 8.50
CA GLY A 299 2.03 -0.54 7.95
C GLY A 299 1.51 0.51 8.92
N VAL A 300 1.46 0.22 10.22
CA VAL A 300 1.07 1.21 11.24
C VAL A 300 2.14 2.30 11.36
N ALA A 301 3.42 1.92 11.40
CA ALA A 301 4.54 2.86 11.50
C ALA A 301 4.60 3.83 10.29
N VAL A 302 4.43 3.31 9.07
CA VAL A 302 4.38 4.14 7.86
C VAL A 302 3.20 5.10 7.88
N ARG A 303 2.03 4.65 8.31
CA ARG A 303 0.84 5.52 8.41
C ARG A 303 0.99 6.58 9.48
N MET A 304 1.66 6.27 10.60
CA MET A 304 2.03 7.28 11.60
C MET A 304 2.96 8.33 11.01
N ALA A 305 3.99 7.93 10.24
CA ALA A 305 4.88 8.87 9.58
C ALA A 305 4.14 9.75 8.57
N CYS A 306 3.29 9.16 7.72
CA CYS A 306 2.49 9.92 6.77
C CYS A 306 1.55 10.93 7.48
N LEU A 307 0.82 10.49 8.52
CA LEU A 307 -0.06 11.38 9.26
C LEU A 307 0.71 12.55 9.90
N LYS A 308 1.85 12.28 10.56
CA LYS A 308 2.69 13.33 11.14
C LYS A 308 3.15 14.33 10.07
N ILE A 309 3.82 13.86 9.02
CA ILE A 309 4.43 14.70 8.00
C ILE A 309 3.39 15.57 7.26
N PHE A 310 2.24 15.01 6.91
CA PHE A 310 1.22 15.72 6.13
C PHE A 310 0.24 16.53 6.99
N CYS A 311 0.18 16.31 8.30
CA CYS A 311 -0.64 17.10 9.22
C CYS A 311 0.12 18.34 9.75
N GLU A 312 1.46 18.30 9.83
CA GLU A 312 2.30 19.41 10.26
C GLU A 312 2.54 20.46 9.14
N LYS A 313 1.97 20.25 7.96
CA LYS A 313 2.08 21.12 6.80
C LYS A 313 0.85 22.02 6.70
#